data_84388e414eabfa949f6526787eaea270
#
_entry.id   84388e414eabfa949f6526787eaea270
#
_cell.length_a   1.000
_cell.length_b   1.000
_cell.length_c   1.000
_cell.angle_alpha   90.00
_cell.angle_beta   90.00
_cell.angle_gamma   90.00
#
_symmetry.space_group_name_H-M   'P 1'
#
loop_
_entity.id
_entity.type
_entity.pdbx_description
1 polymer ?
#
loop_
_entity_poly.entity_id
_entity_poly.type
_entity_poly.pdbx_seq_one_letter_code
_entity_poly.pdbx_strand_id
1 'polypeptide(L)'
;MMDCTGVAGMGRKWSLALGVLAVAGLAGCHSYHVETSVENRTGAPIKLLEVDYPSASFGDESLAAGAVFHYRLQLQGSGPLKVQYTAPGGNQAQITGPTLAERQEGKLEIVLLPGGKAEFHPQMTAAH
;
A
#
# COMPACT_ATOMS: atom_id res chain seq x y z
N MET A 1 9.43 13.28 -7.80
CA MET A 1 9.91 13.07 -7.55
C MET A 1 10.92 13.05 -8.03
N MET A 2 11.52 13.14 -8.31
CA MET A 2 12.26 13.08 -8.89
C MET A 2 13.36 13.87 -8.90
N ASP A 3 13.58 14.77 -8.52
CA ASP A 3 14.54 15.72 -8.61
C ASP A 3 15.79 15.50 -7.89
N CYS A 4 15.96 14.42 -7.20
CA CYS A 4 17.17 14.06 -6.52
C CYS A 4 18.34 13.95 -7.45
N THR A 5 18.08 13.55 -8.68
CA THR A 5 19.19 13.38 -9.60
C THR A 5 19.74 14.69 -10.09
N GLY A 6 18.92 15.70 -10.14
CA GLY A 6 19.41 17.00 -10.57
C GLY A 6 20.45 17.56 -9.63
N VAL A 7 20.28 17.32 -8.38
CA VAL A 7 21.23 17.79 -7.39
C VAL A 7 22.58 17.12 -7.57
N ALA A 8 22.54 15.84 -7.79
CA ALA A 8 23.79 15.11 -7.94
C ALA A 8 24.62 15.60 -9.11
N GLY A 9 23.96 16.00 -10.17
CA GLY A 9 24.67 16.41 -11.35
C GLY A 9 25.51 17.63 -11.19
N MET A 10 25.23 18.43 -10.20
CA MET A 10 25.96 19.65 -10.02
C MET A 10 27.26 19.51 -9.29
N GLY A 11 27.48 18.39 -8.68
CA GLY A 11 28.59 18.26 -7.77
C GLY A 11 29.92 18.02 -8.41
N ARG A 12 30.03 17.92 -9.69
CA ARG A 12 31.22 17.39 -10.26
C ARG A 12 32.46 18.24 -10.09
N LYS A 13 32.36 19.52 -10.14
CA LYS A 13 33.55 20.32 -10.05
C LYS A 13 34.08 20.49 -8.69
N TRP A 14 33.25 20.61 -7.76
CA TRP A 14 33.67 20.92 -6.41
C TRP A 14 33.47 19.73 -5.55
N SER A 15 33.90 18.66 -6.00
CA SER A 15 33.50 17.37 -5.51
C SER A 15 33.44 17.21 -4.02
N LEU A 16 34.42 17.71 -3.31
CA LEU A 16 34.41 17.46 -1.89
C LEU A 16 33.24 18.07 -1.16
N ALA A 17 33.11 19.37 -1.28
CA ALA A 17 32.04 20.04 -0.57
C ALA A 17 30.70 19.57 -1.07
N LEU A 18 30.62 19.34 -2.35
CA LEU A 18 29.37 18.99 -2.95
C LEU A 18 28.95 17.56 -2.67
N GLY A 19 29.91 16.71 -2.34
CA GLY A 19 29.57 15.37 -1.95
C GLY A 19 28.68 15.34 -0.72
N VAL A 20 28.94 16.22 0.20
CA VAL A 20 28.12 16.30 1.41
C VAL A 20 26.72 16.77 1.07
N LEU A 21 26.61 17.73 0.18
CA LEU A 21 25.32 18.22 -0.23
C LEU A 21 24.49 17.16 -0.92
N ALA A 22 25.14 16.32 -1.71
CA ALA A 22 24.43 15.25 -2.37
C ALA A 22 23.77 14.30 -1.39
N VAL A 23 24.46 13.98 -0.30
CA VAL A 23 23.86 13.11 0.72
C VAL A 23 22.64 13.75 1.33
N ALA A 24 22.70 15.02 1.62
CA ALA A 24 21.55 15.72 2.19
C ALA A 24 20.39 15.73 1.21
N GLY A 25 20.70 15.89 -0.07
CA GLY A 25 19.67 15.89 -1.10
C GLY A 25 18.95 14.55 -1.18
N LEU A 26 19.68 13.45 -1.04
CA LEU A 26 19.07 12.14 -1.10
C LEU A 26 18.08 11.94 0.04
N ALA A 27 18.37 12.47 1.20
CA ALA A 27 17.46 12.33 2.33
C ALA A 27 16.10 12.97 2.05
N GLY A 28 16.05 13.97 1.20
CA GLY A 28 14.80 14.63 0.86
C GLY A 28 13.94 13.90 -0.13
N CYS A 29 14.40 12.75 -0.65
CA CYS A 29 13.68 12.01 -1.66
C CYS A 29 12.92 10.81 -1.12
N HIS A 30 12.68 10.79 0.16
CA HIS A 30 11.99 9.67 0.78
C HIS A 30 10.53 9.59 0.32
N SER A 31 10.10 8.42 -0.07
CA SER A 31 8.71 8.16 -0.45
C SER A 31 8.07 7.23 0.57
N TYR A 32 6.82 7.50 0.89
CA TYR A 32 6.09 6.72 1.89
C TYR A 32 5.18 5.72 1.20
N HIS A 33 5.44 4.44 1.40
CA HIS A 33 4.66 3.38 0.77
C HIS A 33 4.23 2.35 1.80
N VAL A 34 3.09 1.74 1.57
CA VAL A 34 2.62 0.60 2.36
C VAL A 34 2.56 -0.60 1.41
N GLU A 35 3.36 -1.63 1.72
CA GLU A 35 3.32 -2.88 0.98
C GLU A 35 2.13 -3.66 1.47
N THR A 36 1.14 -3.82 0.61
CA THR A 36 -0.14 -4.41 0.99
C THR A 36 -0.30 -5.76 0.32
N SER A 37 -0.81 -6.72 1.05
CA SER A 37 -1.15 -8.03 0.49
C SER A 37 -2.57 -8.39 0.88
N VAL A 38 -3.28 -9.05 -0.04
CA VAL A 38 -4.61 -9.56 0.20
C VAL A 38 -4.58 -11.04 -0.08
N GLU A 39 -4.77 -11.83 0.95
CA GLU A 39 -4.75 -13.29 0.83
C GLU A 39 -6.17 -13.82 0.89
N ASN A 40 -6.53 -14.68 -0.07
CA ASN A 40 -7.86 -15.26 -0.11
C ASN A 40 -7.86 -16.58 0.65
N ARG A 41 -8.30 -16.57 1.90
CA ARG A 41 -8.48 -17.77 2.70
C ARG A 41 -9.95 -18.10 2.90
N THR A 42 -10.79 -17.68 1.97
CA THR A 42 -12.22 -17.99 2.08
C THR A 42 -12.54 -19.43 1.71
N GLY A 43 -11.61 -20.12 1.08
CA GLY A 43 -11.83 -21.49 0.64
C GLY A 43 -12.38 -21.60 -0.75
N ALA A 44 -12.64 -20.48 -1.43
CA ALA A 44 -13.19 -20.47 -2.78
C ALA A 44 -12.67 -19.26 -3.53
N PRO A 45 -12.67 -19.27 -4.85
CA PRO A 45 -12.24 -18.09 -5.60
C PRO A 45 -13.23 -16.95 -5.41
N ILE A 46 -12.72 -15.72 -5.40
CA ILE A 46 -13.54 -14.53 -5.30
C ILE A 46 -13.35 -13.69 -6.55
N LYS A 47 -14.30 -12.80 -6.81
CA LYS A 47 -14.26 -11.93 -7.97
C LYS A 47 -14.44 -10.49 -7.56
N LEU A 48 -14.00 -9.60 -8.42
CA LEU A 48 -14.19 -8.16 -8.26
C LEU A 48 -13.70 -7.66 -6.90
N LEU A 49 -12.52 -8.10 -6.53
CA LEU A 49 -11.89 -7.63 -5.31
C LEU A 49 -11.55 -6.15 -5.47
N GLU A 50 -11.97 -5.34 -4.52
CA GLU A 50 -11.64 -3.94 -4.51
C GLU A 50 -11.27 -3.52 -3.10
N VAL A 51 -10.15 -2.82 -2.97
CA VAL A 51 -9.69 -2.29 -1.69
C VAL A 51 -9.61 -0.78 -1.84
N ASP A 52 -10.46 -0.09 -1.09
CA ASP A 52 -10.50 1.36 -1.10
C ASP A 52 -9.73 1.92 0.07
N TYR A 53 -8.88 2.87 -0.20
CA TYR A 53 -8.17 3.59 0.86
C TYR A 53 -8.33 5.10 0.59
N PRO A 54 -7.96 5.95 1.55
CA PRO A 54 -8.39 7.36 1.47
C PRO A 54 -8.10 8.08 0.17
N SER A 55 -7.04 7.73 -0.52
CA SER A 55 -6.66 8.48 -1.72
C SER A 55 -6.97 7.75 -3.02
N ALA A 56 -7.30 6.47 -2.97
CA ALA A 56 -7.53 5.70 -4.20
C ALA A 56 -8.05 4.31 -3.89
N SER A 57 -8.07 3.45 -4.89
CA SER A 57 -8.47 2.06 -4.71
C SER A 57 -7.63 1.17 -5.62
N PHE A 58 -7.54 -0.10 -5.28
CA PHE A 58 -6.92 -1.09 -6.13
C PHE A 58 -7.71 -2.39 -6.04
N GLY A 59 -7.49 -3.28 -6.98
CA GLY A 59 -8.20 -4.54 -6.95
C GLY A 59 -7.80 -5.49 -8.04
N ASP A 60 -8.52 -6.60 -8.12
CA ASP A 60 -8.28 -7.65 -9.08
C ASP A 60 -9.64 -8.21 -9.50
N GLU A 61 -9.76 -8.60 -10.75
CA GLU A 61 -10.99 -9.18 -11.25
C GLU A 61 -11.29 -10.52 -10.61
N SER A 62 -10.27 -11.29 -10.31
CA SER A 62 -10.47 -12.58 -9.67
C SER A 62 -9.25 -12.94 -8.86
N LEU A 63 -9.48 -13.59 -7.73
CA LEU A 63 -8.42 -14.05 -6.86
C LEU A 63 -8.73 -15.48 -6.44
N ALA A 64 -7.91 -16.41 -6.85
CA ALA A 64 -8.13 -17.82 -6.58
C ALA A 64 -8.02 -18.12 -5.08
N ALA A 65 -8.61 -19.22 -4.67
CA ALA A 65 -8.50 -19.66 -3.29
C ALA A 65 -7.03 -19.89 -2.95
N GLY A 66 -6.59 -19.31 -1.84
CA GLY A 66 -5.21 -19.44 -1.38
C GLY A 66 -4.25 -18.48 -2.07
N ALA A 67 -4.69 -17.73 -3.05
CA ALA A 67 -3.81 -16.81 -3.76
C ALA A 67 -3.64 -15.50 -2.98
N VAL A 68 -2.55 -14.82 -3.26
CA VAL A 68 -2.23 -13.55 -2.62
C VAL A 68 -2.03 -12.50 -3.69
N PHE A 69 -2.70 -11.37 -3.51
CA PHE A 69 -2.55 -10.22 -4.40
C PHE A 69 -1.73 -9.17 -3.69
N HIS A 70 -0.73 -8.63 -4.37
CA HIS A 70 0.19 -7.64 -3.78
C HIS A 70 0.00 -6.29 -4.43
N TYR A 71 0.05 -5.26 -3.63
CA TYR A 71 -0.04 -3.91 -4.13
C TYR A 71 0.73 -2.96 -3.22
N ARG A 72 1.40 -1.99 -3.83
CA ARG A 72 2.11 -0.94 -3.08
C ARG A 72 1.26 0.31 -3.13
N LEU A 73 0.79 0.76 -1.98
CA LEU A 73 -0.06 1.94 -1.95
C LEU A 73 0.66 3.11 -1.28
N GLN A 74 0.22 4.30 -1.66
CA GLN A 74 0.76 5.54 -1.12
C GLN A 74 -0.41 6.32 -0.53
N LEU A 75 -0.34 6.60 0.76
CA LEU A 75 -1.44 7.25 1.46
C LEU A 75 -1.32 8.76 1.36
N GLN A 76 -2.31 9.38 0.72
CA GLN A 76 -2.36 10.83 0.55
C GLN A 76 -3.62 11.38 1.21
N GLY A 77 -3.87 10.97 2.40
CA GLY A 77 -5.04 11.35 3.16
C GLY A 77 -5.26 10.31 4.23
N SER A 78 -6.13 10.59 5.17
CA SER A 78 -6.39 9.69 6.28
C SER A 78 -7.84 9.25 6.26
N GLY A 79 -8.09 8.00 6.62
CA GLY A 79 -9.43 7.46 6.67
C GLY A 79 -9.43 5.94 6.73
N PRO A 80 -10.62 5.34 6.77
CA PRO A 80 -10.71 3.89 6.91
C PRO A 80 -10.41 3.18 5.60
N LEU A 81 -9.93 1.96 5.74
CA LEU A 81 -9.77 1.05 4.63
C LEU A 81 -11.08 0.28 4.45
N LYS A 82 -11.47 0.04 3.21
CA LYS A 82 -12.66 -0.76 2.93
C LYS A 82 -12.32 -1.82 1.91
N VAL A 83 -12.82 -3.03 2.15
CA VAL A 83 -12.58 -4.17 1.27
C VAL A 83 -13.91 -4.71 0.82
N GLN A 84 -14.05 -4.96 -0.48
CA GLN A 84 -15.26 -5.58 -0.99
C GLN A 84 -14.92 -6.58 -2.07
N TYR A 85 -15.72 -7.61 -2.19
CA TYR A 85 -15.55 -8.62 -3.23
C TYR A 85 -16.86 -9.38 -3.42
N THR A 86 -16.92 -10.13 -4.52
CA THR A 86 -18.07 -10.99 -4.81
C THR A 86 -17.65 -12.44 -4.59
N ALA A 87 -18.37 -13.12 -3.72
CA ALA A 87 -18.15 -14.53 -3.43
C ALA A 87 -18.82 -15.39 -4.50
N PRO A 88 -18.44 -16.69 -4.60
CA PRO A 88 -19.16 -17.59 -5.49
C PRO A 88 -20.64 -17.60 -5.15
N GLY A 89 -21.47 -17.59 -6.16
CA GLY A 89 -22.91 -17.49 -5.95
C GLY A 89 -23.44 -16.07 -6.00
N GLY A 90 -22.55 -15.10 -6.13
CA GLY A 90 -22.97 -13.71 -6.33
C GLY A 90 -23.13 -12.88 -5.07
N ASN A 91 -22.88 -13.45 -3.90
CA ASN A 91 -22.97 -12.68 -2.66
C ASN A 91 -21.82 -11.70 -2.57
N GLN A 92 -22.13 -10.47 -2.19
CA GLN A 92 -21.09 -9.46 -2.01
C GLN A 92 -20.72 -9.35 -0.54
N ALA A 93 -19.42 -9.24 -0.28
CA ALA A 93 -18.91 -9.00 1.05
C ALA A 93 -18.32 -7.60 1.09
N GLN A 94 -18.50 -6.93 2.22
CA GLN A 94 -18.00 -5.59 2.40
C GLN A 94 -17.49 -5.47 3.83
N ILE A 95 -16.23 -5.11 3.98
CA ILE A 95 -15.58 -5.10 5.28
C ILE A 95 -14.88 -3.78 5.48
N THR A 96 -15.05 -3.17 6.64
CA THR A 96 -14.31 -1.96 6.99
C THR A 96 -13.09 -2.36 7.80
N GLY A 97 -11.94 -1.87 7.36
CA GLY A 97 -10.68 -2.16 8.03
C GLY A 97 -10.21 -1.02 8.91
N PRO A 98 -8.94 -1.04 9.28
CA PRO A 98 -8.41 -0.02 10.16
C PRO A 98 -8.33 1.33 9.47
N THR A 99 -8.28 2.38 10.27
CA THR A 99 -8.03 3.72 9.77
C THR A 99 -6.54 3.86 9.46
N LEU A 100 -6.25 4.35 8.27
CA LEU A 100 -4.88 4.59 7.84
C LEU A 100 -4.62 6.09 7.85
N ALA A 101 -3.39 6.47 8.15
CA ALA A 101 -3.01 7.86 8.21
C ALA A 101 -2.08 8.22 7.07
N GLU A 102 -2.16 9.44 6.64
CA GLU A 102 -1.31 9.94 5.58
C GLU A 102 0.16 9.77 5.93
N ARG A 103 0.95 9.38 4.93
CA ARG A 103 2.40 9.21 5.07
C ARG A 103 2.84 8.05 5.95
N GLN A 104 1.95 7.14 6.25
CA GLN A 104 2.39 5.90 6.90
C GLN A 104 3.17 5.06 5.91
N GLU A 105 4.08 4.26 6.43
CA GLU A 105 4.82 3.31 5.61
C GLU A 105 5.01 2.02 6.39
N GLY A 106 5.24 0.94 5.68
CA GLY A 106 5.40 -0.37 6.26
C GLY A 106 4.65 -1.42 5.48
N LYS A 107 3.98 -2.30 6.18
CA LYS A 107 3.25 -3.43 5.58
C LYS A 107 1.85 -3.52 6.14
N LEU A 108 0.94 -3.98 5.30
CA LEU A 108 -0.42 -4.26 5.70
C LEU A 108 -0.84 -5.58 5.08
N GLU A 109 -1.15 -6.56 5.92
CA GLU A 109 -1.70 -7.83 5.44
C GLU A 109 -3.20 -7.85 5.65
N ILE A 110 -3.92 -8.21 4.60
CA ILE A 110 -5.36 -8.38 4.65
C ILE A 110 -5.63 -9.84 4.35
N VAL A 111 -6.29 -10.52 5.27
CA VAL A 111 -6.60 -11.94 5.11
C VAL A 111 -8.11 -12.08 5.04
N LEU A 112 -8.61 -12.55 3.89
CA LEU A 112 -10.03 -12.74 3.69
C LEU A 112 -10.42 -14.12 4.20
N LEU A 113 -11.42 -14.16 5.08
CA LEU A 113 -11.84 -15.39 5.75
C LEU A 113 -13.24 -15.76 5.30
N PRO A 114 -13.64 -17.03 5.53
CA PRO A 114 -15.00 -17.47 5.19
C PRO A 114 -16.05 -16.64 5.92
N GLY A 115 -17.21 -16.50 5.30
CA GLY A 115 -18.32 -15.80 5.93
C GLY A 115 -18.28 -14.29 5.81
N GLY A 116 -17.51 -13.77 4.86
CA GLY A 116 -17.45 -12.33 4.66
C GLY A 116 -16.65 -11.60 5.70
N LYS A 117 -15.70 -12.27 6.32
CA LYS A 117 -14.87 -11.70 7.37
C LYS A 117 -13.47 -11.47 6.85
N ALA A 118 -12.71 -10.63 7.55
CA ALA A 118 -11.32 -10.39 7.20
C ALA A 118 -10.53 -10.05 8.45
N GLU A 119 -9.23 -10.33 8.38
CA GLU A 119 -8.28 -9.89 9.39
C GLU A 119 -7.32 -8.90 8.79
N PHE A 120 -6.91 -7.93 9.57
CA PHE A 120 -5.99 -6.90 9.15
C PHE A 120 -4.79 -6.92 10.09
N HIS A 121 -3.60 -7.00 9.52
CA HIS A 121 -2.36 -7.06 10.31
C HIS A 121 -1.44 -5.93 9.86
N PRO A 122 -1.64 -4.72 10.39
CA PRO A 122 -0.77 -3.60 10.03
C PRO A 122 0.54 -3.65 10.81
N GLN A 123 1.62 -3.37 10.10
CA GLN A 123 2.95 -3.22 10.70
C GLN A 123 3.53 -1.95 10.10
N MET A 124 3.06 -0.82 10.58
CA MET A 124 3.39 0.45 9.99
C MET A 124 3.99 1.41 11.01
N THR A 125 4.85 2.29 10.49
CA THR A 125 5.43 3.34 11.32
C THR A 125 4.42 4.47 11.47
N ALA A 126 4.68 5.33 12.45
CA ALA A 126 3.86 6.51 12.61
C ALA A 126 4.03 7.42 11.40
N ALA A 127 3.00 8.22 11.13
CA ALA A 127 3.08 9.18 10.05
C ALA A 127 4.08 10.27 10.38
N HIS A 128 4.74 10.78 9.34
CA HIS A 128 5.75 11.83 9.50
C HIS A 128 5.25 13.17 9.07
#